data_fbb23865faf8067ed1823c04c6543ddd
#
_entry.id   fbb23865faf8067ed1823c04c6543ddd
#
_cell.length_a   1.000
_cell.length_b   1.000
_cell.length_c   1.000
_cell.angle_alpha   90.00
_cell.angle_beta   90.00
_cell.angle_gamma   90.00
#
_symmetry.space_group_name_H-M   'P 1'
#
loop_
_entity.id
_entity.type
_entity.pdbx_description
1 polymer ?
#
loop_
_entity_poly.entity_id
_entity_poly.type
_entity_poly.pdbx_seq_one_letter_code
_entity_poly.pdbx_strand_id
1 'polypeptide(L)'
;KKSTNHKSKFKIAGVEFGGDLIPIFAGPNMVESKDLILDVAKNIRQIGAHFLRGGAFKPLTFPYRSKKYNETREDGIKWLGIAKEKYDIPVITEVMEEKFLPMICEVADILQIGSRNMQNYPLITAAAKTKKPLMIKRHYGSSLRDWLGAAEYALVEGNEKILLCERGVSVPHTHRSTSRFLLDLQVVPAAQEMTHLPIVVDPSHATFWRPWIKSMSLASVACGADGIMLEVHPDPENSAVDPLQPIDFKSFKKLMKQLASIAPIVGRTI
;
A
#
# COMPACT_ATOMS: atom_id res chain seq x y z
N LYS A 1 19.63 12.22 -4.84
CA LYS A 1 20.09 12.48 -3.46
C LYS A 1 20.94 13.75 -3.39
N LYS A 2 20.74 14.58 -2.34
CA LYS A 2 21.61 15.75 -2.05
C LYS A 2 22.94 15.33 -1.37
N SER A 3 22.93 14.18 -0.71
CA SER A 3 24.09 13.55 -0.07
C SER A 3 23.83 12.05 0.08
N THR A 4 24.86 11.27 0.46
CA THR A 4 24.76 9.81 0.67
C THR A 4 23.66 9.45 1.68
N ASN A 5 23.51 10.27 2.74
CA ASN A 5 22.53 10.02 3.82
C ASN A 5 21.22 10.80 3.65
N HIS A 6 20.99 11.43 2.49
CA HIS A 6 19.76 12.18 2.27
C HIS A 6 18.56 11.25 2.20
N LYS A 7 17.59 11.44 3.10
CA LYS A 7 16.25 10.85 3.09
C LYS A 7 15.20 11.95 3.05
N SER A 8 14.19 11.81 2.23
CA SER A 8 13.04 12.71 2.23
C SER A 8 12.21 12.50 3.49
N LYS A 9 11.97 13.60 4.21
CA LYS A 9 11.04 13.63 5.36
C LYS A 9 9.89 14.56 5.05
N PHE A 10 8.67 14.05 5.16
CA PHE A 10 7.44 14.81 4.92
C PHE A 10 6.27 14.23 5.71
N LYS A 11 5.22 15.03 5.87
CA LYS A 11 3.98 14.59 6.52
C LYS A 11 2.85 14.47 5.53
N ILE A 12 2.01 13.44 5.71
CA ILE A 12 0.75 13.24 5.01
C ILE A 12 -0.33 13.06 6.06
N ALA A 13 -1.34 13.94 6.07
CA ALA A 13 -2.41 13.93 7.08
C ALA A 13 -1.87 13.79 8.52
N GLY A 14 -0.80 14.53 8.86
CA GLY A 14 -0.17 14.50 10.18
C GLY A 14 0.82 13.36 10.42
N VAL A 15 0.81 12.29 9.63
CA VAL A 15 1.70 11.12 9.77
C VAL A 15 3.04 11.39 9.08
N GLU A 16 4.14 11.20 9.80
CA GLU A 16 5.50 11.41 9.28
C GLU A 16 5.99 10.20 8.48
N PHE A 17 6.67 10.49 7.35
CA PHE A 17 7.38 9.52 6.50
C PHE A 17 8.85 9.87 6.42
N GLY A 18 9.71 8.84 6.30
CA GLY A 18 11.17 8.99 6.21
C GLY A 18 11.86 9.37 7.52
N GLY A 19 11.11 9.46 8.63
CA GLY A 19 11.60 9.63 10.00
C GLY A 19 11.66 8.30 10.75
N ASP A 20 11.52 8.36 12.08
CA ASP A 20 11.61 7.17 12.94
C ASP A 20 10.32 6.34 12.95
N LEU A 21 9.17 6.95 12.67
CA LEU A 21 7.90 6.24 12.55
C LEU A 21 7.88 5.35 11.30
N ILE A 22 7.36 4.14 11.45
CA ILE A 22 7.01 3.23 10.35
C ILE A 22 5.48 3.24 10.20
N PRO A 23 4.89 4.05 9.29
CA PRO A 23 3.45 4.08 9.08
C PRO A 23 2.90 2.72 8.63
N ILE A 24 1.73 2.37 9.18
CA ILE A 24 1.01 1.15 8.86
C ILE A 24 -0.24 1.48 8.03
N PHE A 25 -0.29 0.91 6.84
CA PHE A 25 -1.44 0.94 5.95
C PHE A 25 -2.21 -0.36 6.10
N ALA A 26 -3.48 -0.30 6.46
CA ALA A 26 -4.30 -1.50 6.64
C ALA A 26 -5.69 -1.33 6.01
N GLY A 27 -6.29 -2.44 5.61
CA GLY A 27 -7.64 -2.45 5.05
C GLY A 27 -7.82 -3.48 3.94
N PRO A 28 -9.03 -3.62 3.39
CA PRO A 28 -9.36 -4.65 2.43
C PRO A 28 -8.72 -4.38 1.06
N ASN A 29 -8.57 -5.41 0.25
CA ASN A 29 -8.13 -5.25 -1.13
C ASN A 29 -9.16 -4.46 -1.96
N MET A 30 -10.42 -4.79 -1.80
CA MET A 30 -11.55 -4.13 -2.46
C MET A 30 -12.50 -3.54 -1.42
N VAL A 31 -13.06 -2.37 -1.71
CA VAL A 31 -14.18 -1.81 -0.95
C VAL A 31 -15.45 -2.53 -1.39
N GLU A 32 -15.91 -3.49 -0.60
CA GLU A 32 -17.00 -4.41 -0.98
C GLU A 32 -18.39 -3.83 -0.67
N SER A 33 -18.51 -3.14 0.47
CA SER A 33 -19.73 -2.46 0.90
C SER A 33 -19.42 -1.32 1.87
N LYS A 34 -20.42 -0.46 2.09
CA LYS A 34 -20.34 0.63 3.07
C LYS A 34 -20.11 0.11 4.48
N ASP A 35 -20.87 -0.88 4.90
CA ASP A 35 -20.80 -1.41 6.26
C ASP A 35 -19.47 -2.07 6.53
N LEU A 36 -18.95 -2.85 5.56
CA LEU A 36 -17.65 -3.49 5.67
C LEU A 36 -16.54 -2.46 5.83
N ILE A 37 -16.47 -1.43 4.97
CA ILE A 37 -15.37 -0.46 5.03
C ILE A 37 -15.42 0.39 6.30
N LEU A 38 -16.61 0.69 6.81
CA LEU A 38 -16.79 1.37 8.09
C LEU A 38 -16.35 0.50 9.27
N ASP A 39 -16.69 -0.78 9.28
CA ASP A 39 -16.23 -1.72 10.31
C ASP A 39 -14.71 -1.89 10.27
N VAL A 40 -14.15 -2.06 9.09
CA VAL A 40 -12.68 -2.13 8.93
C VAL A 40 -12.01 -0.87 9.43
N ALA A 41 -12.44 0.31 9.00
CA ALA A 41 -11.84 1.59 9.40
C ALA A 41 -11.84 1.77 10.92
N LYS A 42 -12.98 1.46 11.58
CA LYS A 42 -13.11 1.50 13.03
C LYS A 42 -12.08 0.60 13.72
N ASN A 43 -12.04 -0.67 13.32
CA ASN A 43 -11.19 -1.67 13.97
C ASN A 43 -9.71 -1.42 13.76
N ILE A 44 -9.29 -1.13 12.51
CA ILE A 44 -7.88 -0.90 12.22
C ILE A 44 -7.35 0.38 12.90
N ARG A 45 -8.18 1.45 12.96
CA ARG A 45 -7.83 2.68 13.68
C ARG A 45 -7.60 2.41 15.17
N GLN A 46 -8.50 1.67 15.81
CA GLN A 46 -8.38 1.29 17.22
C GLN A 46 -7.17 0.39 17.49
N ILE A 47 -6.76 -0.43 16.52
CA ILE A 47 -5.59 -1.30 16.64
C ILE A 47 -4.28 -0.53 16.43
N GLY A 48 -4.32 0.64 15.78
CA GLY A 48 -3.16 1.50 15.58
C GLY A 48 -2.68 1.63 14.13
N ALA A 49 -3.52 1.31 13.13
CA ALA A 49 -3.20 1.65 11.75
C ALA A 49 -3.21 3.16 11.53
N HIS A 50 -2.30 3.64 10.69
CA HIS A 50 -2.16 5.06 10.36
C HIS A 50 -2.97 5.47 9.12
N PHE A 51 -3.18 4.54 8.20
CA PHE A 51 -3.93 4.77 6.96
C PHE A 51 -4.90 3.63 6.69
N LEU A 52 -6.12 3.99 6.25
CA LEU A 52 -7.06 3.06 5.65
C LEU A 52 -6.71 2.88 4.17
N ARG A 53 -6.45 1.62 3.76
CA ARG A 53 -6.35 1.27 2.34
C ARG A 53 -7.62 0.57 1.87
N GLY A 54 -8.02 0.79 0.61
CA GLY A 54 -9.11 0.09 -0.04
C GLY A 54 -9.23 0.50 -1.51
N GLY A 55 -9.42 -0.47 -2.40
CA GLY A 55 -9.62 -0.21 -3.82
C GLY A 55 -11.12 -0.12 -4.16
N ALA A 56 -11.59 1.03 -4.64
CA ALA A 56 -12.94 1.20 -5.16
C ALA A 56 -13.03 0.86 -6.65
N PHE A 57 -11.95 1.15 -7.39
CA PHE A 57 -11.73 0.72 -8.77
C PHE A 57 -10.71 -0.42 -8.75
N LYS A 58 -11.07 -1.58 -9.31
CA LYS A 58 -10.24 -2.79 -9.21
C LYS A 58 -9.92 -3.39 -10.59
N PRO A 59 -8.64 -3.48 -10.96
CA PRO A 59 -8.24 -4.20 -12.15
C PRO A 59 -8.32 -5.71 -11.89
N LEU A 60 -9.42 -6.34 -12.23
CA LEU A 60 -9.57 -7.78 -12.16
C LEU A 60 -8.74 -8.45 -13.25
N THR A 61 -8.11 -9.59 -12.93
CA THR A 61 -7.35 -10.38 -13.91
C THR A 61 -8.28 -10.93 -15.02
N PHE A 62 -9.51 -11.30 -14.66
CA PHE A 62 -10.52 -11.73 -15.59
C PHE A 62 -11.66 -10.71 -15.66
N PRO A 63 -12.20 -10.39 -16.86
CA PRO A 63 -13.24 -9.39 -17.02
C PRO A 63 -14.62 -9.88 -16.53
N TYR A 64 -14.75 -11.17 -16.28
CA TYR A 64 -16.00 -11.79 -15.87
C TYR A 64 -16.23 -11.51 -14.38
N ARG A 65 -17.22 -10.67 -14.10
CA ARG A 65 -17.60 -10.30 -12.74
C ARG A 65 -18.77 -11.13 -12.29
N SER A 66 -18.77 -11.54 -11.04
CA SER A 66 -19.99 -12.13 -10.46
C SER A 66 -20.90 -11.02 -9.93
N LYS A 67 -22.21 -11.34 -9.79
CA LYS A 67 -23.15 -10.41 -9.14
C LYS A 67 -22.74 -10.06 -7.70
N LYS A 68 -21.93 -10.93 -7.06
CA LYS A 68 -21.44 -10.78 -5.69
C LYS A 68 -20.23 -9.83 -5.60
N TYR A 69 -19.45 -9.67 -6.67
CA TYR A 69 -18.12 -9.03 -6.62
C TYR A 69 -17.95 -7.99 -7.72
N ASN A 70 -18.81 -6.98 -7.71
CA ASN A 70 -18.67 -5.83 -8.61
C ASN A 70 -17.84 -4.74 -7.94
N GLU A 71 -17.06 -4.00 -8.75
CA GLU A 71 -16.42 -2.76 -8.30
C GLU A 71 -17.49 -1.79 -7.78
N THR A 72 -17.19 -1.20 -6.65
CA THR A 72 -18.09 -0.18 -6.04
C THR A 72 -17.85 1.21 -6.59
N ARG A 73 -16.73 1.43 -7.31
CA ARG A 73 -16.40 2.63 -8.08
C ARG A 73 -16.66 3.92 -7.29
N GLU A 74 -17.47 4.82 -7.81
CA GLU A 74 -17.81 6.12 -7.23
C GLU A 74 -18.42 5.99 -5.82
N ASP A 75 -19.26 4.99 -5.59
CA ASP A 75 -19.84 4.74 -4.26
C ASP A 75 -18.77 4.29 -3.27
N GLY A 76 -17.83 3.44 -3.70
CA GLY A 76 -16.69 3.03 -2.88
C GLY A 76 -15.82 4.21 -2.45
N ILE A 77 -15.60 5.19 -3.33
CA ILE A 77 -14.89 6.43 -2.98
C ILE A 77 -15.68 7.24 -1.94
N LYS A 78 -16.99 7.42 -2.12
CA LYS A 78 -17.85 8.09 -1.13
C LYS A 78 -17.79 7.38 0.24
N TRP A 79 -17.83 6.04 0.27
CA TRP A 79 -17.76 5.28 1.52
C TRP A 79 -16.40 5.39 2.21
N LEU A 80 -15.31 5.45 1.44
CA LEU A 80 -13.98 5.76 1.98
C LEU A 80 -13.94 7.15 2.61
N GLY A 81 -14.58 8.16 1.99
CA GLY A 81 -14.72 9.51 2.56
C GLY A 81 -15.48 9.51 3.88
N ILE A 82 -16.62 8.80 3.94
CA ILE A 82 -17.39 8.65 5.19
C ILE A 82 -16.57 7.96 6.28
N ALA A 83 -15.80 6.91 5.92
CA ALA A 83 -14.93 6.20 6.86
C ALA A 83 -13.81 7.11 7.40
N LYS A 84 -13.19 7.89 6.52
CA LYS A 84 -12.15 8.88 6.86
C LYS A 84 -12.64 9.88 7.90
N GLU A 85 -13.77 10.52 7.63
CA GLU A 85 -14.35 11.53 8.53
C GLU A 85 -14.79 10.93 9.87
N LYS A 86 -15.50 9.78 9.81
CA LYS A 86 -16.09 9.18 11.00
C LYS A 86 -15.08 8.62 11.99
N TYR A 87 -13.94 8.13 11.49
CA TYR A 87 -12.93 7.46 12.33
C TYR A 87 -11.58 8.19 12.37
N ASP A 88 -11.50 9.37 11.79
CA ASP A 88 -10.27 10.18 11.73
C ASP A 88 -9.08 9.32 11.25
N ILE A 89 -9.24 8.67 10.10
CA ILE A 89 -8.22 7.83 9.51
C ILE A 89 -7.95 8.24 8.06
N PRO A 90 -6.75 8.68 7.71
CA PRO A 90 -6.39 9.05 6.35
C PRO A 90 -6.54 7.88 5.36
N VAL A 91 -6.84 8.20 4.12
CA VAL A 91 -7.17 7.22 3.08
C VAL A 91 -6.11 7.15 1.98
N ILE A 92 -5.75 5.93 1.60
CA ILE A 92 -5.04 5.63 0.37
C ILE A 92 -5.92 4.75 -0.53
N THR A 93 -6.09 5.14 -1.79
CA THR A 93 -6.84 4.34 -2.78
C THR A 93 -6.19 4.37 -4.15
N GLU A 94 -6.44 3.34 -4.95
CA GLU A 94 -5.84 3.15 -6.27
C GLU A 94 -6.53 4.02 -7.33
N VAL A 95 -5.72 4.65 -8.18
CA VAL A 95 -6.16 5.38 -9.38
C VAL A 95 -5.95 4.51 -10.60
N MET A 96 -7.01 4.29 -11.37
CA MET A 96 -6.97 3.46 -12.59
C MET A 96 -6.96 4.29 -13.87
N GLU A 97 -7.65 5.43 -13.86
CA GLU A 97 -7.81 6.30 -15.03
C GLU A 97 -7.76 7.77 -14.61
N GLU A 98 -7.19 8.61 -15.46
CA GLU A 98 -7.04 10.04 -15.21
C GLU A 98 -8.39 10.75 -14.96
N LYS A 99 -9.44 10.36 -15.66
CA LYS A 99 -10.77 10.98 -15.54
C LYS A 99 -11.38 10.90 -14.12
N PHE A 100 -10.91 9.95 -13.28
CA PHE A 100 -11.38 9.79 -11.90
C PHE A 100 -10.53 10.56 -10.88
N LEU A 101 -9.41 11.15 -11.28
CA LEU A 101 -8.53 11.91 -10.37
C LEU A 101 -9.27 13.01 -9.60
N PRO A 102 -10.13 13.86 -10.22
CA PRO A 102 -10.80 14.92 -9.47
C PRO A 102 -11.58 14.38 -8.28
N MET A 103 -12.44 13.38 -8.51
CA MET A 103 -13.25 12.76 -7.46
C MET A 103 -12.41 12.02 -6.41
N ILE A 104 -11.39 11.28 -6.82
CA ILE A 104 -10.54 10.54 -5.90
C ILE A 104 -9.74 11.50 -5.01
N CYS A 105 -9.26 12.62 -5.55
CA CYS A 105 -8.50 13.62 -4.82
C CYS A 105 -9.29 14.34 -3.72
N GLU A 106 -10.63 14.39 -3.81
CA GLU A 106 -11.48 14.92 -2.73
C GLU A 106 -11.39 14.07 -1.46
N VAL A 107 -11.21 12.77 -1.59
CA VAL A 107 -11.22 11.81 -0.48
C VAL A 107 -9.82 11.36 -0.10
N ALA A 108 -9.01 10.95 -1.09
CA ALA A 108 -7.72 10.33 -0.85
C ALA A 108 -6.66 11.32 -0.34
N ASP A 109 -5.90 10.90 0.66
CA ASP A 109 -4.70 11.58 1.15
C ASP A 109 -3.45 11.12 0.40
N ILE A 110 -3.47 9.91 -0.13
CA ILE A 110 -2.43 9.32 -0.98
C ILE A 110 -3.10 8.66 -2.19
N LEU A 111 -2.59 8.95 -3.38
CA LEU A 111 -2.98 8.25 -4.60
C LEU A 111 -2.06 7.05 -4.82
N GLN A 112 -2.63 5.85 -4.96
CA GLN A 112 -1.85 4.66 -5.27
C GLN A 112 -1.83 4.41 -6.77
N ILE A 113 -0.63 4.28 -7.32
CA ILE A 113 -0.39 3.72 -8.65
C ILE A 113 -0.12 2.24 -8.48
N GLY A 114 -1.05 1.39 -8.93
CA GLY A 114 -0.94 -0.06 -8.81
C GLY A 114 0.20 -0.63 -9.66
N SER A 115 0.67 -1.82 -9.32
CA SER A 115 1.79 -2.49 -10.02
C SER A 115 1.59 -2.58 -11.55
N ARG A 116 0.37 -2.85 -12.01
CA ARG A 116 0.06 -2.94 -13.44
C ARG A 116 0.16 -1.59 -14.15
N ASN A 117 0.04 -0.49 -13.43
CA ASN A 117 0.12 0.88 -13.92
C ASN A 117 1.47 1.55 -13.61
N MET A 118 2.47 0.83 -13.10
CA MET A 118 3.80 1.41 -12.82
C MET A 118 4.46 1.99 -14.07
N GLN A 119 4.19 1.44 -15.23
CA GLN A 119 4.71 1.92 -16.52
C GLN A 119 3.70 2.78 -17.30
N ASN A 120 2.56 3.10 -16.71
CA ASN A 120 1.60 4.04 -17.26
C ASN A 120 2.03 5.47 -16.93
N TYR A 121 3.08 5.93 -17.60
CA TYR A 121 3.69 7.24 -17.34
C TYR A 121 2.70 8.42 -17.52
N PRO A 122 1.76 8.41 -18.50
CA PRO A 122 0.72 9.45 -18.57
C PRO A 122 -0.12 9.51 -17.28
N LEU A 123 -0.55 8.37 -16.74
CA LEU A 123 -1.31 8.32 -15.49
C LEU A 123 -0.50 8.83 -14.29
N ILE A 124 0.78 8.45 -14.19
CA ILE A 124 1.68 8.93 -13.13
C ILE A 124 1.84 10.44 -13.21
N THR A 125 2.08 10.97 -14.42
CA THR A 125 2.21 12.41 -14.69
C THR A 125 0.93 13.16 -14.31
N ALA A 126 -0.23 12.67 -14.73
CA ALA A 126 -1.52 13.28 -14.39
C ALA A 126 -1.77 13.26 -12.87
N ALA A 127 -1.52 12.14 -12.21
CA ALA A 127 -1.64 12.02 -10.75
C ALA A 127 -0.67 12.96 -10.02
N ALA A 128 0.58 13.09 -10.50
CA ALA A 128 1.58 13.97 -9.91
C ALA A 128 1.19 15.44 -9.99
N LYS A 129 0.58 15.88 -11.09
CA LYS A 129 0.08 17.26 -11.28
C LYS A 129 -0.98 17.67 -10.25
N THR A 130 -1.70 16.72 -9.67
CA THR A 130 -2.67 17.01 -8.59
C THR A 130 -1.98 17.46 -7.30
N LYS A 131 -0.66 17.28 -7.17
CA LYS A 131 0.15 17.52 -5.96
C LYS A 131 -0.24 16.67 -4.75
N LYS A 132 -1.16 15.73 -4.91
CA LYS A 132 -1.41 14.71 -3.88
C LYS A 132 -0.19 13.79 -3.75
N PRO A 133 0.15 13.33 -2.54
CA PRO A 133 1.17 12.32 -2.35
C PRO A 133 0.88 11.06 -3.18
N LEU A 134 1.93 10.45 -3.74
CA LEU A 134 1.80 9.25 -4.57
C LEU A 134 2.47 8.06 -3.88
N MET A 135 1.86 6.89 -4.00
CA MET A 135 2.51 5.61 -3.74
C MET A 135 2.60 4.83 -5.04
N ILE A 136 3.82 4.52 -5.48
CA ILE A 136 4.08 3.77 -6.72
C ILE A 136 4.48 2.34 -6.37
N LYS A 137 3.57 1.39 -6.64
CA LYS A 137 3.83 -0.05 -6.42
C LYS A 137 4.70 -0.61 -7.54
N ARG A 138 5.77 -1.31 -7.15
CA ARG A 138 6.68 -1.98 -8.09
C ARG A 138 5.93 -3.01 -8.94
N HIS A 139 6.16 -2.97 -10.25
CA HIS A 139 5.68 -4.02 -11.14
C HIS A 139 6.49 -5.30 -10.90
N TYR A 140 5.82 -6.44 -10.89
CA TYR A 140 6.41 -7.73 -10.57
C TYR A 140 7.50 -8.22 -11.55
N GLY A 141 7.61 -7.64 -12.73
CA GLY A 141 8.66 -7.91 -13.72
C GLY A 141 9.65 -6.76 -13.92
N SER A 142 9.64 -5.75 -13.05
CA SER A 142 10.49 -4.57 -13.22
C SER A 142 11.81 -4.66 -12.43
N SER A 143 12.86 -4.09 -13.03
CA SER A 143 14.10 -3.83 -12.33
C SER A 143 13.94 -2.69 -11.31
N LEU A 144 14.91 -2.53 -10.41
CA LEU A 144 14.98 -1.37 -9.52
C LEU A 144 15.06 -0.06 -10.33
N ARG A 145 15.84 -0.06 -11.43
CA ARG A 145 15.97 1.11 -12.30
C ARG A 145 14.64 1.56 -12.90
N ASP A 146 13.81 0.62 -13.38
CA ASP A 146 12.50 0.93 -13.96
C ASP A 146 11.57 1.54 -12.92
N TRP A 147 11.62 0.99 -11.69
CA TRP A 147 10.80 1.48 -10.59
C TRP A 147 11.18 2.89 -10.15
N LEU A 148 12.48 3.17 -10.03
CA LEU A 148 12.98 4.52 -9.76
C LEU A 148 12.66 5.48 -10.91
N GLY A 149 12.78 5.01 -12.16
CA GLY A 149 12.40 5.78 -13.34
C GLY A 149 10.92 6.17 -13.33
N ALA A 150 10.02 5.29 -12.88
CA ALA A 150 8.60 5.63 -12.73
C ALA A 150 8.38 6.76 -11.70
N ALA A 151 9.16 6.80 -10.61
CA ALA A 151 9.09 7.90 -9.63
C ALA A 151 9.60 9.23 -10.21
N GLU A 152 10.59 9.20 -11.10
CA GLU A 152 11.11 10.42 -11.74
C GLU A 152 10.04 11.17 -12.56
N TYR A 153 9.10 10.46 -13.20
CA TYR A 153 7.97 11.12 -13.89
C TYR A 153 7.13 11.98 -12.95
N ALA A 154 6.98 11.56 -11.68
CA ALA A 154 6.26 12.37 -10.69
C ALA A 154 7.13 13.50 -10.14
N LEU A 155 8.43 13.26 -9.94
CA LEU A 155 9.39 14.26 -9.46
C LEU A 155 9.55 15.41 -10.46
N VAL A 156 9.61 15.14 -11.75
CA VAL A 156 9.70 16.16 -12.82
C VAL A 156 8.48 17.08 -12.81
N GLU A 157 7.31 16.58 -12.44
CA GLU A 157 6.11 17.43 -12.24
C GLU A 157 6.16 18.23 -10.91
N GLY A 158 7.27 18.17 -10.16
CA GLY A 158 7.44 18.88 -8.89
C GLY A 158 6.61 18.28 -7.75
N ASN A 159 6.30 16.97 -7.81
CA ASN A 159 5.68 16.26 -6.71
C ASN A 159 6.75 15.45 -5.94
N GLU A 160 7.18 15.98 -4.80
CA GLU A 160 8.25 15.38 -3.99
C GLU A 160 7.73 14.40 -2.92
N LYS A 161 6.40 14.30 -2.74
CA LYS A 161 5.79 13.39 -1.75
C LYS A 161 5.48 12.03 -2.38
N ILE A 162 6.54 11.26 -2.62
CA ILE A 162 6.45 9.96 -3.27
C ILE A 162 6.88 8.87 -2.32
N LEU A 163 6.09 7.80 -2.27
CA LEU A 163 6.36 6.54 -1.59
C LEU A 163 6.59 5.46 -2.64
N LEU A 164 7.62 4.67 -2.47
CA LEU A 164 7.87 3.47 -3.27
C LEU A 164 7.33 2.26 -2.52
N CYS A 165 6.61 1.34 -3.19
CA CYS A 165 6.03 0.18 -2.52
C CYS A 165 6.49 -1.14 -3.19
N GLU A 166 7.36 -1.89 -2.49
CA GLU A 166 7.70 -3.26 -2.86
C GLU A 166 6.54 -4.20 -2.53
N ARG A 167 6.14 -5.06 -3.47
CA ARG A 167 4.99 -5.96 -3.36
C ARG A 167 5.21 -7.35 -3.99
N GLY A 168 6.44 -7.72 -4.21
CA GLY A 168 6.86 -8.98 -4.79
C GLY A 168 7.16 -8.91 -6.27
N VAL A 169 8.12 -9.74 -6.65
CA VAL A 169 8.58 -9.93 -8.04
C VAL A 169 8.30 -11.35 -8.51
N SER A 170 8.07 -11.49 -9.82
CA SER A 170 7.93 -12.80 -10.44
C SER A 170 9.26 -13.54 -10.42
N VAL A 171 9.21 -14.82 -10.05
CA VAL A 171 10.36 -15.71 -10.02
C VAL A 171 9.99 -17.01 -10.73
N PRO A 172 10.99 -17.76 -11.29
CA PRO A 172 10.73 -19.03 -11.99
C PRO A 172 10.06 -20.08 -11.10
N HIS A 173 10.35 -20.04 -9.81
CA HIS A 173 9.84 -21.00 -8.84
C HIS A 173 9.24 -20.31 -7.62
N THR A 174 8.04 -20.71 -7.25
CA THR A 174 7.36 -20.28 -6.05
C THR A 174 7.21 -21.44 -5.07
N HIS A 175 7.08 -21.15 -3.78
CA HIS A 175 7.05 -22.18 -2.74
C HIS A 175 5.67 -22.84 -2.57
N ARG A 176 4.66 -22.36 -3.28
CA ARG A 176 3.29 -22.91 -3.31
C ARG A 176 2.68 -22.71 -4.67
N SER A 177 1.78 -23.61 -5.09
CA SER A 177 1.04 -23.50 -6.35
C SER A 177 0.17 -22.23 -6.46
N THR A 178 -0.26 -21.68 -5.30
CA THR A 178 -1.04 -20.45 -5.22
C THR A 178 -0.17 -19.19 -5.09
N SER A 179 1.11 -19.34 -4.77
CA SER A 179 2.04 -18.21 -4.63
C SER A 179 2.50 -17.73 -6.00
N ARG A 180 2.41 -16.43 -6.25
CA ARG A 180 2.75 -15.84 -7.55
C ARG A 180 4.06 -15.05 -7.54
N PHE A 181 4.48 -14.61 -6.38
CA PHE A 181 5.59 -13.65 -6.25
C PHE A 181 6.49 -14.02 -5.08
N LEU A 182 7.73 -13.54 -5.13
CA LEU A 182 8.68 -13.53 -4.04
C LEU A 182 8.79 -12.10 -3.50
N LEU A 183 8.65 -11.92 -2.18
CA LEU A 183 8.90 -10.63 -1.54
C LEU A 183 10.41 -10.33 -1.61
N ASP A 184 10.78 -9.29 -2.37
CA ASP A 184 12.17 -8.89 -2.57
C ASP A 184 12.57 -7.89 -1.48
N LEU A 185 12.99 -8.42 -0.32
CA LEU A 185 13.45 -7.56 0.78
C LEU A 185 14.83 -6.94 0.50
N GLN A 186 15.62 -7.53 -0.38
CA GLN A 186 16.93 -6.97 -0.76
C GLN A 186 16.80 -5.64 -1.50
N VAL A 187 15.68 -5.42 -2.17
CA VAL A 187 15.43 -4.15 -2.86
C VAL A 187 15.33 -2.96 -1.90
N VAL A 188 14.98 -3.19 -0.62
CA VAL A 188 14.84 -2.10 0.37
C VAL A 188 16.20 -1.41 0.59
N PRO A 189 17.26 -2.08 1.07
CA PRO A 189 18.57 -1.45 1.21
C PRO A 189 19.14 -0.99 -0.13
N ALA A 190 18.99 -1.76 -1.22
CA ALA A 190 19.48 -1.39 -2.54
C ALA A 190 18.84 -0.07 -3.04
N ALA A 191 17.51 0.11 -2.85
CA ALA A 191 16.85 1.35 -3.21
C ALA A 191 17.28 2.51 -2.28
N GLN A 192 17.47 2.25 -0.99
CA GLN A 192 17.92 3.28 -0.03
C GLN A 192 19.34 3.81 -0.37
N GLU A 193 20.18 3.03 -1.00
CA GLU A 193 21.46 3.51 -1.55
C GLU A 193 21.27 4.46 -2.74
N MET A 194 20.27 4.22 -3.58
CA MET A 194 20.07 4.93 -4.85
C MET A 194 19.11 6.12 -4.75
N THR A 195 18.08 6.05 -3.89
CA THR A 195 17.06 7.09 -3.75
C THR A 195 16.95 7.62 -2.33
N HIS A 196 16.34 8.79 -2.19
CA HIS A 196 15.99 9.40 -0.90
C HIS A 196 14.51 9.16 -0.53
N LEU A 197 13.74 8.51 -1.40
CA LEU A 197 12.31 8.29 -1.22
C LEU A 197 12.04 7.19 -0.20
N PRO A 198 11.01 7.33 0.66
CA PRO A 198 10.62 6.29 1.61
C PRO A 198 10.10 5.04 0.89
N ILE A 199 10.44 3.87 1.45
CA ILE A 199 10.10 2.56 0.88
C ILE A 199 9.12 1.83 1.80
N VAL A 200 7.93 1.57 1.28
CA VAL A 200 6.89 0.76 1.90
C VAL A 200 7.02 -0.68 1.40
N VAL A 201 6.73 -1.65 2.25
CA VAL A 201 6.69 -3.06 1.87
C VAL A 201 5.28 -3.61 2.07
N ASP A 202 4.79 -4.37 1.09
CA ASP A 202 3.47 -5.00 1.07
C ASP A 202 3.61 -6.54 1.06
N PRO A 203 3.74 -7.16 2.24
CA PRO A 203 3.86 -8.61 2.33
C PRO A 203 2.62 -9.36 1.88
N SER A 204 1.42 -8.76 2.01
CA SER A 204 0.16 -9.39 1.66
C SER A 204 0.10 -9.75 0.18
N HIS A 205 0.39 -8.78 -0.69
CA HIS A 205 0.37 -8.99 -2.14
C HIS A 205 1.59 -9.76 -2.66
N ALA A 206 2.71 -9.75 -1.93
CA ALA A 206 3.90 -10.50 -2.31
C ALA A 206 3.73 -11.99 -2.01
N THR A 207 3.41 -12.35 -0.77
CA THR A 207 3.34 -13.75 -0.36
C THR A 207 2.09 -14.47 -0.88
N PHE A 208 1.00 -13.74 -1.04
CA PHE A 208 -0.31 -14.30 -1.42
C PHE A 208 -0.76 -15.47 -0.50
N TRP A 209 -0.21 -15.51 0.73
CA TRP A 209 -0.47 -16.58 1.68
C TRP A 209 -0.45 -16.07 3.12
N ARG A 210 -1.62 -16.01 3.74
CA ARG A 210 -1.89 -15.48 5.09
C ARG A 210 -0.91 -15.95 6.17
N PRO A 211 -0.57 -17.26 6.29
CA PRO A 211 0.36 -17.73 7.32
C PRO A 211 1.76 -17.11 7.28
N TRP A 212 2.20 -16.57 6.13
CA TRP A 212 3.52 -15.96 5.98
C TRP A 212 3.55 -14.46 6.25
N ILE A 213 2.40 -13.80 6.29
CA ILE A 213 2.30 -12.33 6.43
C ILE A 213 3.04 -11.84 7.67
N LYS A 214 2.86 -12.52 8.81
CA LYS A 214 3.53 -12.17 10.06
C LYS A 214 5.06 -12.14 9.90
N SER A 215 5.64 -13.24 9.45
CA SER A 215 7.11 -13.38 9.33
C SER A 215 7.68 -12.36 8.33
N MET A 216 7.01 -12.17 7.21
CA MET A 216 7.45 -11.22 6.18
C MET A 216 7.29 -9.77 6.62
N SER A 217 6.26 -9.44 7.41
CA SER A 217 6.11 -8.10 7.99
C SER A 217 7.21 -7.77 8.99
N LEU A 218 7.57 -8.70 9.87
CA LEU A 218 8.66 -8.54 10.82
C LEU A 218 10.01 -8.40 10.09
N ALA A 219 10.24 -9.24 9.10
CA ALA A 219 11.45 -9.16 8.25
C ALA A 219 11.53 -7.82 7.48
N SER A 220 10.39 -7.27 7.04
CA SER A 220 10.32 -5.97 6.37
C SER A 220 10.78 -4.83 7.29
N VAL A 221 10.38 -4.84 8.56
CA VAL A 221 10.88 -3.86 9.55
C VAL A 221 12.38 -4.06 9.78
N ALA A 222 12.82 -5.31 9.96
CA ALA A 222 14.22 -5.62 10.21
C ALA A 222 15.15 -5.23 9.04
N CYS A 223 14.68 -5.28 7.79
CA CYS A 223 15.46 -4.85 6.63
C CYS A 223 15.44 -3.32 6.37
N GLY A 224 14.70 -2.55 7.19
CA GLY A 224 14.71 -1.09 7.14
C GLY A 224 13.59 -0.46 6.31
N ALA A 225 12.46 -1.14 6.13
CA ALA A 225 11.30 -0.56 5.46
C ALA A 225 10.80 0.72 6.18
N ASP A 226 10.39 1.72 5.40
CA ASP A 226 9.86 2.99 5.89
C ASP A 226 8.33 2.99 6.08
N GLY A 227 7.67 1.89 5.81
CA GLY A 227 6.24 1.67 6.02
C GLY A 227 5.84 0.23 5.70
N ILE A 228 4.72 -0.22 6.26
CA ILE A 228 4.18 -1.57 6.00
C ILE A 228 2.73 -1.45 5.52
N MET A 229 2.42 -2.13 4.41
CA MET A 229 1.06 -2.23 3.89
C MET A 229 0.52 -3.64 4.09
N LEU A 230 -0.68 -3.74 4.66
CA LEU A 230 -1.31 -5.01 4.99
C LEU A 230 -2.73 -5.09 4.47
N GLU A 231 -3.11 -6.26 4.02
CA GLU A 231 -4.50 -6.54 3.72
C GLU A 231 -5.19 -7.11 4.96
N VAL A 232 -6.23 -6.40 5.41
CA VAL A 232 -7.02 -6.74 6.61
C VAL A 232 -8.48 -6.80 6.24
N HIS A 233 -9.15 -7.88 6.63
CA HIS A 233 -10.56 -8.12 6.35
C HIS A 233 -11.26 -8.73 7.55
N PRO A 234 -12.51 -8.38 7.90
CA PRO A 234 -13.23 -8.96 9.03
C PRO A 234 -13.45 -10.47 8.89
N ASP A 235 -13.67 -10.94 7.68
CA ASP A 235 -13.85 -12.34 7.31
C ASP A 235 -12.98 -12.69 6.09
N PRO A 236 -11.69 -13.02 6.29
CA PRO A 236 -10.74 -13.26 5.21
C PRO A 236 -11.13 -14.36 4.22
N GLU A 237 -11.79 -15.42 4.70
CA GLU A 237 -12.20 -16.55 3.84
C GLU A 237 -13.27 -16.14 2.82
N ASN A 238 -14.08 -15.15 3.15
CA ASN A 238 -15.16 -14.63 2.31
C ASN A 238 -14.84 -13.30 1.63
N SER A 239 -13.56 -12.87 1.68
CA SER A 239 -13.12 -11.67 0.94
C SER A 239 -13.44 -11.81 -0.55
N ALA A 240 -13.95 -10.74 -1.14
CA ALA A 240 -14.36 -10.70 -2.54
C ALA A 240 -13.23 -10.98 -3.52
N VAL A 241 -11.99 -10.64 -3.16
CA VAL A 241 -10.79 -10.86 -3.94
C VAL A 241 -9.67 -11.40 -3.06
N ASP A 242 -8.87 -12.30 -3.62
CA ASP A 242 -7.65 -12.84 -3.01
C ASP A 242 -7.82 -13.39 -1.57
N PRO A 243 -8.80 -14.27 -1.27
CA PRO A 243 -9.17 -14.68 0.11
C PRO A 243 -8.06 -15.39 0.89
N LEU A 244 -6.97 -15.79 0.23
CA LEU A 244 -5.83 -16.45 0.86
C LEU A 244 -4.82 -15.48 1.51
N GLN A 245 -4.93 -14.18 1.22
CA GLN A 245 -3.90 -13.21 1.66
C GLN A 245 -4.32 -12.29 2.82
N PRO A 246 -5.59 -11.87 3.01
CA PRO A 246 -5.94 -10.98 4.10
C PRO A 246 -5.78 -11.65 5.48
N ILE A 247 -5.43 -10.87 6.49
CA ILE A 247 -5.48 -11.27 7.89
C ILE A 247 -6.73 -10.69 8.58
N ASP A 248 -7.24 -11.38 9.61
CA ASP A 248 -8.34 -10.88 10.42
C ASP A 248 -7.88 -9.81 11.45
N PHE A 249 -8.82 -9.14 12.12
CA PHE A 249 -8.51 -8.13 13.13
C PHE A 249 -7.71 -8.67 14.33
N LYS A 250 -7.96 -9.91 14.75
CA LYS A 250 -7.24 -10.54 15.86
C LYS A 250 -5.77 -10.78 15.52
N SER A 251 -5.52 -11.29 14.31
CA SER A 251 -4.17 -11.48 13.76
C SER A 251 -3.47 -10.16 13.55
N PHE A 252 -4.16 -9.14 13.01
CA PHE A 252 -3.63 -7.80 12.84
C PHE A 252 -3.23 -7.16 14.18
N LYS A 253 -4.09 -7.24 15.21
CA LYS A 253 -3.78 -6.75 16.56
C LYS A 253 -2.54 -7.42 17.17
N LYS A 254 -2.42 -8.75 16.97
CA LYS A 254 -1.23 -9.50 17.42
C LYS A 254 0.02 -9.07 16.66
N LEU A 255 -0.09 -8.89 15.34
CA LEU A 255 1.02 -8.45 14.50
C LEU A 255 1.49 -7.05 14.89
N MET A 256 0.59 -6.08 15.11
CA MET A 256 0.94 -4.73 15.53
C MET A 256 1.78 -4.70 16.82
N LYS A 257 1.43 -5.52 17.82
CA LYS A 257 2.24 -5.67 19.04
C LYS A 257 3.65 -6.19 18.75
N GLN A 258 3.79 -7.13 17.82
CA GLN A 258 5.08 -7.70 17.45
C GLN A 258 5.93 -6.70 16.63
N LEU A 259 5.30 -5.95 15.73
CA LEU A 259 5.97 -4.88 15.00
C LEU A 259 6.48 -3.80 15.95
N ALA A 260 5.66 -3.38 16.92
CA ALA A 260 6.07 -2.42 17.95
C ALA A 260 7.21 -2.95 18.85
N SER A 261 7.36 -4.26 18.99
CA SER A 261 8.47 -4.86 19.75
C SER A 261 9.77 -4.94 18.95
N ILE A 262 9.70 -5.12 17.63
CA ILE A 262 10.91 -5.22 16.80
C ILE A 262 11.42 -3.85 16.30
N ALA A 263 10.53 -2.87 16.11
CA ALA A 263 10.90 -1.56 15.58
C ALA A 263 12.03 -0.85 16.36
N PRO A 264 12.03 -0.85 17.71
CA PRO A 264 13.11 -0.22 18.49
C PRO A 264 14.49 -0.86 18.26
N ILE A 265 14.55 -2.16 17.93
CA ILE A 265 15.82 -2.87 17.67
C ILE A 265 16.54 -2.28 16.45
N VAL A 266 15.78 -1.74 15.50
CA VAL A 266 16.30 -1.07 14.29
C VAL A 266 16.22 0.47 14.39
N GLY A 267 16.04 1.02 15.60
CA GLY A 267 15.99 2.46 15.85
C GLY A 267 14.72 3.13 15.34
N ARG A 268 13.59 2.40 15.24
CA ARG A 268 12.32 2.90 14.70
C ARG A 268 11.17 2.75 15.70
N THR A 269 10.01 3.33 15.38
CA THR A 269 8.75 3.23 16.14
C THR A 269 7.59 2.82 15.22
N ILE A 270 6.51 2.30 15.82
CA ILE A 270 5.24 2.03 15.13
C ILE A 270 4.13 2.84 15.80
#